data_06eadf43a2343474b8a33c7ceecfc5ae
#
_entry.id   06eadf43a2343474b8a33c7ceecfc5ae
#
_cell.length_a   1.000
_cell.length_b   1.000
_cell.length_c   1.000
_cell.angle_alpha   90.00
_cell.angle_beta   90.00
_cell.angle_gamma   90.00
#
_symmetry.space_group_name_H-M   'P 1'
#
loop_
_entity.id
_entity.type
_entity.pdbx_description
1 polymer ?
#
loop_
_entity_poly.entity_id
_entity_poly.type
_entity_poly.pdbx_seq_one_letter_code
_entity_poly.pdbx_strand_id
1 'polypeptide(L)'
;MSRTIAAISTAGYGAIGVIKISGNRSKKILEELFKSAGKQRIDSDKWQNKRLYYGTIEQDNRVLDEVMAVYMKAPHTYTREDVVEIYTHGNAVCQRRILDAVIDEGAELAEPGEFTKLAFLNGRIDLTQAEAIIEMINAKSEEAFDLALQGLAGQNERSIGNARVRLQEILVEMAVNIDYPDEDIEEINYQKTIESIEEVIDELDEVIDITRKRRVYRDGIRVAILGKPNAGKSSLLNELLMEDRAIISDIEGTTRDVIEEQILLSGIPITLIDTAGIRESDNVIEKEGIDRSYKAANEADVVVYLIDSTKGPDGEDENVIKRLRADSLVVCFSKSDLPMSAKNKENKGLFDKSIDISIRNKSGMEELKSELRKIAEEKNVAKTEGKRDRTVYEATKAKKSLNEAKKALKKGLSLDFAEVDVKNAYAYLGNITGDTASEEVINKVFERFCLGK
;
A
#
# COMPACT_ATOMS: atom_id res chain seq x y z
N MET A 1 20.79 24.38 11.89
CA MET A 1 20.60 24.85 10.51
C MET A 1 19.88 23.72 9.78
N SER A 2 18.84 23.99 9.00
CA SER A 2 18.18 22.93 8.25
C SER A 2 19.17 22.32 7.24
N ARG A 3 19.22 21.01 7.19
CA ARG A 3 20.02 20.20 6.28
C ARG A 3 19.54 20.44 4.84
N THR A 4 20.44 20.55 3.88
CA THR A 4 20.07 20.58 2.45
C THR A 4 20.35 19.23 1.84
N ILE A 5 19.33 18.59 1.27
CA ILE A 5 19.39 17.23 0.74
C ILE A 5 19.29 17.21 -0.77
N ALA A 6 19.91 16.21 -1.39
CA ALA A 6 19.85 16.00 -2.83
C ALA A 6 19.74 14.51 -3.19
N ALA A 7 19.02 14.21 -4.28
CA ALA A 7 18.96 12.87 -4.84
C ALA A 7 18.61 12.88 -6.34
N ILE A 8 18.91 11.76 -7.01
CA ILE A 8 18.34 11.42 -8.31
C ILE A 8 16.90 10.98 -8.11
N SER A 9 15.93 11.68 -8.72
CA SER A 9 14.50 11.41 -8.55
C SER A 9 13.88 10.57 -9.66
N THR A 10 14.61 10.31 -10.74
CA THR A 10 14.19 9.43 -11.84
C THR A 10 14.85 8.07 -11.71
N ALA A 11 14.07 6.99 -11.88
CA ALA A 11 14.61 5.64 -11.86
C ALA A 11 15.18 5.25 -13.24
N GLY A 12 16.31 4.52 -13.23
CA GLY A 12 16.82 3.78 -14.38
C GLY A 12 17.30 4.63 -15.56
N TYR A 13 17.30 4.01 -16.73
CA TYR A 13 17.70 4.61 -18.01
C TYR A 13 16.48 5.26 -18.68
N GLY A 14 16.61 6.53 -19.07
CA GLY A 14 15.58 7.28 -19.79
C GLY A 14 16.20 8.39 -20.62
N ALA A 15 15.38 9.14 -21.36
CA ALA A 15 15.87 10.29 -22.12
C ALA A 15 16.26 11.47 -21.19
N ILE A 16 15.53 11.61 -20.08
CA ILE A 16 15.71 12.70 -19.11
C ILE A 16 15.91 12.13 -17.71
N GLY A 17 16.90 12.67 -17.01
CA GLY A 17 17.10 12.45 -15.58
C GLY A 17 16.78 13.72 -14.79
N VAL A 18 16.34 13.55 -13.54
CA VAL A 18 16.04 14.67 -12.64
C VAL A 18 16.81 14.52 -11.34
N ILE A 19 17.59 15.55 -11.00
CA ILE A 19 18.23 15.68 -9.70
C ILE A 19 17.44 16.74 -8.92
N LYS A 20 16.99 16.38 -7.74
CA LYS A 20 16.24 17.25 -6.84
C LYS A 20 17.10 17.65 -5.65
N ILE A 21 17.03 18.92 -5.27
CA ILE A 21 17.72 19.49 -4.11
C ILE A 21 16.69 20.23 -3.28
N SER A 22 16.60 19.98 -1.97
CA SER A 22 15.71 20.67 -1.05
C SER A 22 16.47 21.21 0.15
N GLY A 23 16.17 22.43 0.55
CA GLY A 23 16.75 23.09 1.72
C GLY A 23 17.26 24.50 1.41
N ASN A 24 17.72 25.18 2.46
CA ASN A 24 18.09 26.61 2.42
C ASN A 24 19.32 26.93 1.55
N ARG A 25 20.15 25.94 1.22
CA ARG A 25 21.32 26.10 0.34
C ARG A 25 21.04 25.71 -1.11
N SER A 26 19.86 25.16 -1.43
CA SER A 26 19.54 24.63 -2.78
C SER A 26 19.77 25.67 -3.88
N LYS A 27 19.32 26.90 -3.67
CA LYS A 27 19.53 28.02 -4.60
C LYS A 27 21.00 28.35 -4.79
N LYS A 28 21.76 28.44 -3.70
CA LYS A 28 23.19 28.76 -3.74
C LYS A 28 23.99 27.69 -4.49
N ILE A 29 23.70 26.42 -4.24
CA ILE A 29 24.32 25.29 -4.94
C ILE A 29 24.08 25.40 -6.45
N LEU A 30 22.83 25.72 -6.85
CA LEU A 30 22.51 25.92 -8.28
C LEU A 30 23.30 27.11 -8.87
N GLU A 31 23.43 28.21 -8.15
CA GLU A 31 24.17 29.40 -8.60
C GLU A 31 25.68 29.15 -8.82
N GLU A 32 26.27 28.27 -8.01
CA GLU A 32 27.70 27.90 -8.18
C GLU A 32 27.94 26.98 -9.38
N LEU A 33 27.02 26.05 -9.62
CA LEU A 33 27.20 25.00 -10.64
C LEU A 33 26.62 25.36 -12.01
N PHE A 34 25.59 26.19 -12.08
CA PHE A 34 24.85 26.48 -13.31
C PHE A 34 25.43 27.68 -14.08
N LYS A 35 25.60 27.52 -15.39
CA LYS A 35 25.86 28.63 -16.33
C LYS A 35 24.79 28.67 -17.41
N SER A 36 24.24 29.84 -17.67
CA SER A 36 23.25 30.05 -18.74
C SER A 36 23.89 29.78 -20.15
N ALA A 37 23.04 29.61 -21.15
CA ALA A 37 23.47 29.38 -22.54
C ALA A 37 24.46 30.43 -23.11
N GLY A 38 24.48 31.64 -22.52
CA GLY A 38 25.52 32.67 -22.81
C GLY A 38 26.80 32.51 -22.02
N LYS A 39 27.04 31.36 -21.35
CA LYS A 39 28.19 31.04 -20.47
C LYS A 39 28.37 32.03 -19.30
N GLN A 40 27.35 32.77 -18.93
CA GLN A 40 27.35 33.66 -17.78
C GLN A 40 26.62 33.04 -16.60
N ARG A 41 27.15 33.25 -15.39
CA ARG A 41 26.38 32.94 -14.16
C ARG A 41 25.17 33.84 -14.12
N ILE A 42 24.04 33.30 -13.67
CA ILE A 42 22.82 34.06 -13.41
C ILE A 42 22.97 34.70 -12.02
N ASP A 43 22.96 36.04 -11.97
CA ASP A 43 22.98 36.75 -10.69
C ASP A 43 21.83 36.29 -9.81
N SER A 44 22.07 36.21 -8.50
CA SER A 44 21.08 35.70 -7.52
C SER A 44 19.70 36.34 -7.66
N ASP A 45 19.64 37.65 -7.91
CA ASP A 45 18.39 38.40 -8.02
C ASP A 45 17.63 38.17 -9.35
N LYS A 46 18.27 37.54 -10.33
CA LYS A 46 17.66 37.26 -11.65
C LYS A 46 16.97 35.90 -11.73
N TRP A 47 17.13 35.02 -10.72
CA TRP A 47 16.42 33.76 -10.66
C TRP A 47 14.93 34.00 -10.38
N GLN A 48 14.09 33.78 -11.39
CA GLN A 48 12.63 33.87 -11.23
C GLN A 48 12.07 32.54 -10.69
N ASN A 49 11.18 32.67 -9.70
CA ASN A 49 10.52 31.51 -9.09
C ASN A 49 9.75 30.69 -10.14
N LYS A 50 9.96 29.40 -10.17
CA LYS A 50 9.31 28.43 -11.07
C LYS A 50 9.51 28.69 -12.57
N ARG A 51 10.62 29.33 -12.94
CA ARG A 51 11.04 29.51 -14.33
C ARG A 51 12.14 28.53 -14.67
N LEU A 52 12.01 27.86 -15.82
CA LEU A 52 13.04 27.00 -16.38
C LEU A 52 14.12 27.83 -17.09
N TYR A 53 15.37 27.46 -16.83
CA TYR A 53 16.54 28.05 -17.45
C TYR A 53 17.35 26.96 -18.16
N TYR A 54 17.78 27.25 -19.39
CA TYR A 54 18.63 26.39 -20.19
C TYR A 54 20.09 26.81 -20.06
N GLY A 55 20.99 25.83 -19.89
CA GLY A 55 22.41 26.09 -19.71
C GLY A 55 23.19 24.81 -19.47
N THR A 56 24.31 24.93 -18.76
CA THR A 56 25.23 23.83 -18.42
C THR A 56 25.43 23.75 -16.93
N ILE A 57 25.69 22.54 -16.43
CA ILE A 57 26.30 22.32 -15.12
C ILE A 57 27.80 22.17 -15.31
N GLU A 58 28.55 22.96 -14.56
CA GLU A 58 30.01 22.99 -14.64
C GLU A 58 30.62 22.89 -13.24
N GLN A 59 31.69 22.10 -13.12
CA GLN A 59 32.54 22.01 -11.94
C GLN A 59 34.02 22.02 -12.38
N ASP A 60 34.88 22.75 -11.70
CA ASP A 60 36.32 22.87 -12.00
C ASP A 60 36.62 23.22 -13.48
N ASN A 61 35.89 24.17 -14.06
CA ASN A 61 35.92 24.56 -15.45
C ASN A 61 35.63 23.42 -16.49
N ARG A 62 34.99 22.35 -16.04
CA ARG A 62 34.55 21.22 -16.86
C ARG A 62 33.03 21.19 -16.95
N VAL A 63 32.53 21.17 -18.18
CA VAL A 63 31.08 20.92 -18.41
C VAL A 63 30.77 19.46 -18.07
N LEU A 64 29.81 19.26 -17.19
CA LEU A 64 29.30 17.94 -16.79
C LEU A 64 28.15 17.50 -17.68
N ASP A 65 27.23 18.44 -17.98
CA ASP A 65 26.08 18.20 -18.86
C ASP A 65 25.44 19.53 -19.32
N GLU A 66 24.70 19.45 -20.41
CA GLU A 66 23.79 20.50 -20.87
C GLU A 66 22.40 20.21 -20.34
N VAL A 67 21.82 21.16 -19.58
CA VAL A 67 20.67 20.91 -18.70
C VAL A 67 19.60 22.00 -18.77
N MET A 68 18.42 21.68 -18.26
CA MET A 68 17.47 22.69 -17.81
C MET A 68 17.43 22.68 -16.28
N ALA A 69 17.27 23.85 -15.66
CA ALA A 69 17.17 23.95 -14.21
C ALA A 69 16.04 24.90 -13.81
N VAL A 70 15.40 24.58 -12.69
CA VAL A 70 14.35 25.40 -12.09
C VAL A 70 14.60 25.59 -10.60
N TYR A 71 14.41 26.83 -10.14
CA TYR A 71 14.36 27.17 -8.71
C TYR A 71 12.92 27.44 -8.31
N MET A 72 12.50 26.83 -7.21
CA MET A 72 11.16 26.96 -6.61
C MET A 72 11.30 27.42 -5.16
N LYS A 73 10.77 28.62 -4.88
CA LYS A 73 10.87 29.27 -3.57
C LYS A 73 9.82 28.75 -2.59
N ALA A 74 10.24 28.50 -1.36
CA ALA A 74 9.37 28.22 -0.23
C ALA A 74 8.26 29.27 -0.05
N PRO A 75 7.07 28.94 0.53
CA PRO A 75 6.63 27.62 0.95
C PRO A 75 5.86 26.83 -0.13
N HIS A 76 5.73 27.34 -1.35
CA HIS A 76 4.91 26.76 -2.41
C HIS A 76 5.69 25.72 -3.25
N THR A 77 6.30 24.76 -2.56
CA THR A 77 7.12 23.67 -3.11
C THR A 77 6.67 22.32 -2.55
N TYR A 78 7.26 21.23 -3.03
CA TYR A 78 6.93 19.89 -2.54
C TYR A 78 7.23 19.71 -1.05
N THR A 79 8.40 20.15 -0.60
CA THR A 79 8.86 20.02 0.79
C THR A 79 8.51 21.23 1.68
N ARG A 80 7.89 22.28 1.12
CA ARG A 80 7.74 23.62 1.71
C ARG A 80 9.06 24.32 2.03
N GLU A 81 10.19 23.79 1.58
CA GLU A 81 11.50 24.47 1.59
C GLU A 81 11.83 25.01 0.19
N ASP A 82 12.94 25.69 0.05
CA ASP A 82 13.48 26.03 -1.28
C ASP A 82 13.89 24.75 -1.99
N VAL A 83 13.43 24.58 -3.23
CA VAL A 83 13.69 23.39 -4.05
C VAL A 83 14.30 23.79 -5.38
N VAL A 84 15.28 23.02 -5.80
CA VAL A 84 15.88 23.06 -7.14
C VAL A 84 15.67 21.73 -7.82
N GLU A 85 15.31 21.76 -9.10
CA GLU A 85 15.34 20.57 -9.96
C GLU A 85 16.26 20.85 -11.15
N ILE A 86 17.14 19.89 -11.45
CA ILE A 86 18.07 19.90 -12.58
C ILE A 86 17.67 18.75 -13.49
N TYR A 87 17.26 19.08 -14.71
CA TYR A 87 16.88 18.12 -15.74
C TYR A 87 18.08 17.85 -16.64
N THR A 88 18.62 16.64 -16.57
CA THR A 88 19.83 16.17 -17.20
C THR A 88 19.52 15.19 -18.32
N HIS A 89 20.53 14.82 -19.13
CA HIS A 89 20.42 13.60 -19.93
C HIS A 89 20.27 12.37 -19.00
N GLY A 90 19.38 11.43 -19.37
CA GLY A 90 18.99 10.28 -18.54
C GLY A 90 20.06 9.18 -18.48
N ASN A 91 21.34 9.53 -18.46
CA ASN A 91 22.46 8.60 -18.33
C ASN A 91 22.93 8.54 -16.88
N ALA A 92 23.04 7.33 -16.31
CA ALA A 92 23.43 7.10 -14.93
C ALA A 92 24.78 7.73 -14.54
N VAL A 93 25.76 7.74 -15.48
CA VAL A 93 27.10 8.36 -15.25
C VAL A 93 26.98 9.87 -15.17
N CYS A 94 26.18 10.48 -16.05
CA CYS A 94 25.93 11.92 -16.04
C CYS A 94 25.22 12.35 -14.74
N GLN A 95 24.11 11.70 -14.40
CA GLN A 95 23.35 11.97 -13.18
C GLN A 95 24.22 11.84 -11.93
N ARG A 96 25.04 10.79 -11.85
CA ARG A 96 25.96 10.56 -10.74
C ARG A 96 26.97 11.70 -10.59
N ARG A 97 27.61 12.13 -11.69
CA ARG A 97 28.58 13.24 -11.67
C ARG A 97 27.98 14.55 -11.22
N ILE A 98 26.74 14.84 -11.65
CA ILE A 98 26.06 16.07 -11.24
C ILE A 98 25.63 15.98 -9.77
N LEU A 99 25.15 14.81 -9.31
CA LEU A 99 24.82 14.60 -7.91
C LEU A 99 26.07 14.75 -7.02
N ASP A 100 27.21 14.17 -7.42
CA ASP A 100 28.48 14.31 -6.70
C ASP A 100 28.89 15.79 -6.63
N ALA A 101 28.79 16.55 -7.73
CA ALA A 101 29.06 18.00 -7.72
C ALA A 101 28.12 18.78 -6.78
N VAL A 102 26.85 18.43 -6.74
CA VAL A 102 25.87 19.03 -5.83
C VAL A 102 26.21 18.73 -4.36
N ILE A 103 26.69 17.52 -4.06
CA ILE A 103 27.16 17.13 -2.73
C ILE A 103 28.44 17.88 -2.35
N ASP A 104 29.39 18.02 -3.26
CA ASP A 104 30.64 18.79 -3.04
C ASP A 104 30.35 20.25 -2.70
N GLU A 105 29.29 20.83 -3.27
CA GLU A 105 28.82 22.19 -2.93
C GLU A 105 28.03 22.25 -1.61
N GLY A 106 27.90 21.11 -0.90
CA GLY A 106 27.40 21.02 0.48
C GLY A 106 25.94 20.66 0.62
N ALA A 107 25.36 19.96 -0.32
CA ALA A 107 24.19 19.13 -0.08
C ALA A 107 24.61 17.79 0.54
N GLU A 108 23.69 17.13 1.19
CA GLU A 108 23.84 15.77 1.69
C GLU A 108 22.97 14.82 0.86
N LEU A 109 23.41 13.56 0.70
CA LEU A 109 22.59 12.57 0.02
C LEU A 109 21.29 12.33 0.83
N ALA A 110 20.15 12.43 0.15
CA ALA A 110 18.86 12.17 0.78
C ALA A 110 18.71 10.71 1.15
N GLU A 111 18.01 10.45 2.26
CA GLU A 111 17.55 9.12 2.63
C GLU A 111 16.30 8.71 1.83
N PRO A 112 15.94 7.42 1.75
CA PRO A 112 14.67 6.99 1.17
C PRO A 112 13.50 7.73 1.81
N GLY A 113 12.61 8.30 0.97
CA GLY A 113 11.43 9.04 1.42
C GLY A 113 11.68 10.40 2.08
N GLU A 114 12.91 10.91 2.12
CA GLU A 114 13.23 12.11 2.91
C GLU A 114 12.54 13.37 2.39
N PHE A 115 12.35 13.53 1.09
CA PHE A 115 11.58 14.67 0.55
C PHE A 115 10.11 14.63 0.98
N THR A 116 9.49 13.44 1.00
CA THR A 116 8.10 13.28 1.45
C THR A 116 8.01 13.42 2.97
N LYS A 117 9.03 12.97 3.72
CA LYS A 117 9.16 13.19 5.16
C LYS A 117 9.23 14.69 5.49
N LEU A 118 10.02 15.47 4.73
CA LEU A 118 10.04 16.93 4.88
C LEU A 118 8.69 17.56 4.54
N ALA A 119 7.98 17.08 3.51
CA ALA A 119 6.63 17.54 3.21
C ALA A 119 5.67 17.30 4.37
N PHE A 120 5.77 16.15 5.06
CA PHE A 120 5.02 15.83 6.27
C PHE A 120 5.44 16.72 7.45
N LEU A 121 6.72 16.80 7.78
CA LEU A 121 7.23 17.59 8.90
C LEU A 121 6.91 19.09 8.77
N ASN A 122 6.91 19.60 7.55
CA ASN A 122 6.54 20.98 7.24
C ASN A 122 5.01 21.17 7.08
N GLY A 123 4.20 20.18 7.40
CA GLY A 123 2.73 20.28 7.45
C GLY A 123 2.07 20.45 6.08
N ARG A 124 2.71 20.00 4.98
CA ARG A 124 2.08 20.00 3.65
C ARG A 124 1.11 18.83 3.49
N ILE A 125 1.47 17.69 4.00
CA ILE A 125 0.69 16.45 3.98
C ILE A 125 0.70 15.84 5.38
N ASP A 126 -0.30 15.02 5.67
CA ASP A 126 -0.32 14.17 6.86
C ASP A 126 0.28 12.78 6.59
N LEU A 127 0.32 11.92 7.61
CA LEU A 127 0.93 10.60 7.48
C LEU A 127 0.09 9.65 6.60
N THR A 128 -1.25 9.82 6.56
CA THR A 128 -2.13 9.02 5.69
C THR A 128 -1.96 9.39 4.22
N GLN A 129 -1.74 10.67 3.93
CA GLN A 129 -1.43 11.16 2.60
C GLN A 129 -0.03 10.70 2.14
N ALA A 130 0.95 10.64 3.05
CA ALA A 130 2.25 10.08 2.76
C ALA A 130 2.14 8.58 2.40
N GLU A 131 1.38 7.80 3.17
CA GLU A 131 1.09 6.40 2.84
C GLU A 131 0.40 6.26 1.47
N ALA A 132 -0.56 7.14 1.15
CA ALA A 132 -1.23 7.15 -0.16
C ALA A 132 -0.27 7.42 -1.33
N ILE A 133 0.77 8.26 -1.16
CA ILE A 133 1.81 8.48 -2.17
C ILE A 133 2.56 7.16 -2.48
N ILE A 134 2.90 6.38 -1.46
CA ILE A 134 3.55 5.06 -1.66
C ILE A 134 2.60 4.12 -2.42
N GLU A 135 1.33 4.09 -2.03
CA GLU A 135 0.32 3.24 -2.66
C GLU A 135 0.13 3.60 -4.13
N MET A 136 0.09 4.90 -4.47
CA MET A 136 -0.02 5.40 -5.83
C MET A 136 1.20 5.00 -6.70
N ILE A 137 2.42 5.09 -6.14
CA ILE A 137 3.65 4.71 -6.86
C ILE A 137 3.69 3.20 -7.14
N ASN A 138 3.19 2.39 -6.20
CA ASN A 138 3.22 0.93 -6.28
C ASN A 138 1.92 0.33 -6.83
N ALA A 139 0.96 1.16 -7.26
CA ALA A 139 -0.31 0.69 -7.81
C ALA A 139 -0.08 -0.17 -9.05
N LYS A 140 -0.72 -1.35 -9.07
CA LYS A 140 -0.61 -2.34 -10.16
C LYS A 140 -1.85 -2.36 -11.06
N SER A 141 -2.89 -1.62 -10.69
CA SER A 141 -4.14 -1.50 -11.44
C SER A 141 -4.66 -0.06 -11.39
N GLU A 142 -5.56 0.29 -12.31
CA GLU A 142 -6.22 1.60 -12.33
C GLU A 142 -7.04 1.80 -11.05
N GLU A 143 -7.73 0.77 -10.58
CA GLU A 143 -8.52 0.81 -9.35
C GLU A 143 -7.66 1.08 -8.11
N ALA A 144 -6.49 0.42 -8.02
CA ALA A 144 -5.53 0.68 -6.95
C ALA A 144 -5.02 2.12 -6.99
N PHE A 145 -4.71 2.63 -8.18
CA PHE A 145 -4.24 3.99 -8.39
C PHE A 145 -5.32 5.02 -7.99
N ASP A 146 -6.57 4.83 -8.44
CA ASP A 146 -7.68 5.72 -8.13
C ASP A 146 -7.98 5.77 -6.62
N LEU A 147 -7.93 4.61 -5.95
CA LEU A 147 -8.11 4.55 -4.50
C LEU A 147 -6.97 5.25 -3.75
N ALA A 148 -5.73 5.14 -4.22
CA ALA A 148 -4.59 5.86 -3.65
C ALA A 148 -4.71 7.37 -3.89
N LEU A 149 -5.17 7.79 -5.08
CA LEU A 149 -5.40 9.19 -5.40
C LEU A 149 -6.47 9.84 -4.50
N GLN A 150 -7.55 9.12 -4.18
CA GLN A 150 -8.55 9.55 -3.20
C GLN A 150 -7.94 9.73 -1.80
N GLY A 151 -7.02 8.83 -1.41
CA GLY A 151 -6.24 8.95 -0.17
C GLY A 151 -5.39 10.21 -0.14
N LEU A 152 -4.66 10.47 -1.23
CA LEU A 152 -3.83 11.68 -1.36
C LEU A 152 -4.68 12.97 -1.34
N ALA A 153 -5.92 12.93 -1.84
CA ALA A 153 -6.87 14.05 -1.74
C ALA A 153 -7.37 14.31 -0.31
N GLY A 154 -6.91 13.55 0.69
CA GLY A 154 -7.19 13.77 2.10
C GLY A 154 -8.59 13.32 2.56
N GLN A 155 -9.15 12.29 1.93
CA GLN A 155 -10.46 11.77 2.34
C GLN A 155 -10.44 11.24 3.78
N ASN A 156 -9.45 10.40 4.13
CA ASN A 156 -9.29 9.86 5.47
C ASN A 156 -8.91 10.95 6.49
N GLU A 157 -8.05 11.89 6.09
CA GLU A 157 -7.65 13.03 6.93
C GLU A 157 -8.88 13.81 7.41
N ARG A 158 -9.80 14.14 6.48
CA ARG A 158 -11.01 14.91 6.81
C ARG A 158 -11.92 14.15 7.78
N SER A 159 -12.19 12.87 7.54
CA SER A 159 -13.02 12.06 8.44
C SER A 159 -12.38 11.92 9.82
N ILE A 160 -11.10 11.60 9.90
CA ILE A 160 -10.36 11.51 11.17
C ILE A 160 -10.27 12.87 11.87
N GLY A 161 -10.04 13.96 11.11
CA GLY A 161 -10.00 15.32 11.64
C GLY A 161 -11.34 15.73 12.26
N ASN A 162 -12.46 15.48 11.59
CA ASN A 162 -13.80 15.76 12.11
C ASN A 162 -14.08 14.93 13.39
N ALA A 163 -13.77 13.64 13.37
CA ALA A 163 -13.89 12.77 14.54
C ALA A 163 -13.09 13.31 15.73
N ARG A 164 -11.85 13.77 15.50
CA ARG A 164 -11.01 14.37 16.57
C ARG A 164 -11.59 15.66 17.11
N VAL A 165 -12.11 16.54 16.26
CA VAL A 165 -12.76 17.79 16.71
C VAL A 165 -13.95 17.45 17.62
N ARG A 166 -14.82 16.51 17.23
CA ARG A 166 -15.95 16.07 18.06
C ARG A 166 -15.50 15.47 19.40
N LEU A 167 -14.47 14.60 19.39
CA LEU A 167 -13.93 14.05 20.64
C LEU A 167 -13.34 15.14 21.54
N GLN A 168 -12.72 16.15 20.96
CA GLN A 168 -12.21 17.29 21.73
C GLN A 168 -13.33 18.09 22.37
N GLU A 169 -14.42 18.34 21.66
CA GLU A 169 -15.62 19.00 22.20
C GLU A 169 -16.20 18.22 23.39
N ILE A 170 -16.36 16.89 23.24
CA ILE A 170 -16.79 15.99 24.31
C ILE A 170 -15.85 16.07 25.52
N LEU A 171 -14.52 16.05 25.29
CA LEU A 171 -13.54 16.13 26.36
C LEU A 171 -13.58 17.48 27.10
N VAL A 172 -13.82 18.57 26.41
CA VAL A 172 -13.99 19.91 27.02
C VAL A 172 -15.25 19.93 27.89
N GLU A 173 -16.39 19.43 27.38
CA GLU A 173 -17.63 19.33 28.14
C GLU A 173 -17.46 18.45 29.39
N MET A 174 -16.80 17.28 29.28
CA MET A 174 -16.52 16.40 30.41
C MET A 174 -15.62 17.09 31.45
N ALA A 175 -14.51 17.72 31.02
CA ALA A 175 -13.57 18.38 31.92
C ALA A 175 -14.25 19.49 32.73
N VAL A 176 -15.07 20.32 32.08
CA VAL A 176 -15.82 21.40 32.74
C VAL A 176 -16.76 20.84 33.82
N ASN A 177 -17.50 19.75 33.51
CA ASN A 177 -18.41 19.14 34.50
C ASN A 177 -17.71 18.37 35.62
N ILE A 178 -16.47 17.91 35.41
CA ILE A 178 -15.66 17.25 36.43
C ILE A 178 -15.00 18.27 37.36
N ASP A 179 -14.43 19.35 36.80
CA ASP A 179 -13.64 20.32 37.57
C ASP A 179 -14.52 21.32 38.32
N TYR A 180 -15.74 21.60 37.86
CA TYR A 180 -16.64 22.61 38.41
C TYR A 180 -18.05 22.07 38.73
N PRO A 181 -18.20 21.02 39.57
CA PRO A 181 -19.48 20.36 39.79
C PRO A 181 -20.51 21.21 40.54
N ASP A 182 -20.06 22.27 41.24
CA ASP A 182 -20.89 23.14 42.06
C ASP A 182 -21.21 24.51 41.40
N GLU A 183 -20.77 24.74 40.15
CA GLU A 183 -21.07 25.96 39.42
C GLU A 183 -22.35 25.83 38.60
N ASP A 184 -23.05 26.95 38.32
CA ASP A 184 -24.28 27.01 37.47
C ASP A 184 -23.88 26.74 35.97
N ILE A 185 -23.29 25.54 35.74
CA ILE A 185 -22.91 25.07 34.41
C ILE A 185 -23.95 24.07 33.95
N GLU A 186 -24.31 24.11 32.67
CA GLU A 186 -25.24 23.14 32.09
C GLU A 186 -24.72 21.71 32.31
N GLU A 187 -25.47 20.87 33.03
CA GLU A 187 -25.09 19.48 33.27
C GLU A 187 -24.94 18.74 31.94
N ILE A 188 -23.83 17.94 31.83
CA ILE A 188 -23.59 17.16 30.64
C ILE A 188 -24.75 16.20 30.36
N ASN A 189 -25.28 16.25 29.17
CA ASN A 189 -26.34 15.34 28.75
C ASN A 189 -25.73 14.02 28.28
N TYR A 190 -25.69 13.01 29.15
CA TYR A 190 -25.17 11.67 28.86
C TYR A 190 -25.71 11.09 27.54
N GLN A 191 -27.01 11.30 27.26
CA GLN A 191 -27.63 10.75 26.05
C GLN A 191 -27.08 11.43 24.80
N LYS A 192 -26.93 12.76 24.81
CA LYS A 192 -26.33 13.52 23.69
C LYS A 192 -24.87 13.15 23.49
N THR A 193 -24.11 12.99 24.58
CA THR A 193 -22.71 12.55 24.52
C THR A 193 -22.58 11.15 23.93
N ILE A 194 -23.48 10.22 24.30
CA ILE A 194 -23.52 8.87 23.74
C ILE A 194 -23.81 8.91 22.24
N GLU A 195 -24.76 9.73 21.79
CA GLU A 195 -25.09 9.93 20.37
C GLU A 195 -23.88 10.46 19.59
N SER A 196 -23.20 11.48 20.11
CA SER A 196 -21.97 12.02 19.50
C SER A 196 -20.83 10.98 19.42
N ILE A 197 -20.68 10.13 20.44
CA ILE A 197 -19.71 9.02 20.41
C ILE A 197 -20.14 7.97 19.36
N GLU A 198 -21.42 7.67 19.21
CA GLU A 198 -21.93 6.73 18.21
C GLU A 198 -21.67 7.24 16.79
N GLU A 199 -21.88 8.53 16.52
CA GLU A 199 -21.53 9.13 15.23
C GLU A 199 -20.04 8.99 14.90
N VAL A 200 -19.15 9.22 15.88
CA VAL A 200 -17.70 9.01 15.69
C VAL A 200 -17.37 7.54 15.41
N ILE A 201 -18.04 6.60 16.09
CA ILE A 201 -17.85 5.16 15.83
C ILE A 201 -18.23 4.81 14.39
N ASP A 202 -19.36 5.34 13.90
CA ASP A 202 -19.84 5.08 12.55
C ASP A 202 -18.86 5.68 11.49
N GLU A 203 -18.35 6.90 11.70
CA GLU A 203 -17.30 7.49 10.86
C GLU A 203 -16.02 6.63 10.83
N LEU A 204 -15.62 6.06 11.97
CA LEU A 204 -14.46 5.17 12.05
C LEU A 204 -14.68 3.84 11.33
N ASP A 205 -15.91 3.32 11.33
CA ASP A 205 -16.25 2.12 10.56
C ASP A 205 -16.09 2.36 9.06
N GLU A 206 -16.54 3.50 8.55
CA GLU A 206 -16.34 3.88 7.15
C GLU A 206 -14.85 3.98 6.79
N VAL A 207 -14.03 4.63 7.64
CA VAL A 207 -12.58 4.73 7.44
C VAL A 207 -11.92 3.35 7.42
N ILE A 208 -12.30 2.46 8.32
CA ILE A 208 -11.81 1.09 8.40
C ILE A 208 -12.15 0.34 7.10
N ASP A 209 -13.40 0.42 6.64
CA ASP A 209 -13.86 -0.31 5.45
C ASP A 209 -13.21 0.20 4.17
N ILE A 210 -13.08 1.52 4.00
CA ILE A 210 -12.36 2.12 2.87
C ILE A 210 -10.89 1.69 2.87
N THR A 211 -10.23 1.71 4.03
CA THR A 211 -8.82 1.34 4.14
C THR A 211 -8.62 -0.16 3.87
N ARG A 212 -9.52 -1.02 4.35
CA ARG A 212 -9.52 -2.45 4.03
C ARG A 212 -9.69 -2.71 2.54
N LYS A 213 -10.63 -2.00 1.89
CA LYS A 213 -10.84 -2.09 0.45
C LYS A 213 -9.59 -1.70 -0.33
N ARG A 214 -8.94 -0.58 0.02
CA ARG A 214 -7.66 -0.17 -0.61
C ARG A 214 -6.61 -1.27 -0.52
N ARG A 215 -6.52 -1.93 0.62
CA ARG A 215 -5.55 -3.00 0.84
C ARG A 215 -5.78 -4.20 -0.07
N VAL A 216 -7.04 -4.57 -0.36
CA VAL A 216 -7.36 -5.67 -1.32
C VAL A 216 -6.73 -5.38 -2.68
N TYR A 217 -6.89 -4.15 -3.17
CA TYR A 217 -6.36 -3.74 -4.47
C TYR A 217 -4.86 -3.52 -4.48
N ARG A 218 -4.25 -3.20 -3.32
CA ARG A 218 -2.80 -3.03 -3.18
C ARG A 218 -2.06 -4.36 -3.05
N ASP A 219 -2.45 -5.18 -2.06
CA ASP A 219 -1.71 -6.38 -1.66
C ASP A 219 -2.20 -7.62 -2.43
N GLY A 220 -3.47 -7.65 -2.82
CA GLY A 220 -4.10 -8.80 -3.45
C GLY A 220 -4.11 -10.04 -2.56
N ILE A 221 -4.13 -11.21 -3.20
CA ILE A 221 -4.06 -12.52 -2.55
C ILE A 221 -3.03 -13.44 -3.22
N ARG A 222 -2.52 -14.39 -2.44
CA ARG A 222 -1.64 -15.45 -2.90
C ARG A 222 -2.45 -16.72 -3.14
N VAL A 223 -2.38 -17.27 -4.36
CA VAL A 223 -3.15 -18.45 -4.79
C VAL A 223 -2.21 -19.57 -5.16
N ALA A 224 -2.37 -20.75 -4.54
CA ALA A 224 -1.69 -21.96 -4.94
C ALA A 224 -2.63 -22.83 -5.79
N ILE A 225 -2.14 -23.33 -6.95
CA ILE A 225 -2.89 -24.24 -7.81
C ILE A 225 -2.34 -25.66 -7.59
N LEU A 226 -3.14 -26.52 -6.96
CA LEU A 226 -2.77 -27.88 -6.60
C LEU A 226 -3.65 -28.90 -7.33
N GLY A 227 -3.23 -30.16 -7.29
CA GLY A 227 -3.96 -31.29 -7.89
C GLY A 227 -3.01 -32.32 -8.46
N LYS A 228 -3.52 -33.49 -8.79
CA LYS A 228 -2.76 -34.61 -9.34
C LYS A 228 -2.07 -34.33 -10.66
N PRO A 229 -1.07 -35.11 -11.09
CA PRO A 229 -0.54 -35.03 -12.45
C PRO A 229 -1.64 -35.14 -13.50
N ASN A 230 -1.54 -34.32 -14.55
CA ASN A 230 -2.52 -34.24 -15.65
C ASN A 230 -3.93 -33.74 -15.26
N ALA A 231 -4.14 -33.18 -14.06
CA ALA A 231 -5.39 -32.53 -13.67
C ALA A 231 -5.66 -31.21 -14.39
N GLY A 232 -4.70 -30.69 -15.17
CA GLY A 232 -4.89 -29.45 -15.92
C GLY A 232 -4.31 -28.19 -15.26
N LYS A 233 -3.43 -28.34 -14.25
CA LYS A 233 -2.81 -27.21 -13.51
C LYS A 233 -2.10 -26.22 -14.44
N SER A 234 -1.19 -26.70 -15.29
CA SER A 234 -0.43 -25.84 -16.23
C SER A 234 -1.35 -25.17 -17.25
N SER A 235 -2.42 -25.86 -17.67
CA SER A 235 -3.39 -25.29 -18.60
C SER A 235 -4.22 -24.18 -17.94
N LEU A 236 -4.65 -24.37 -16.68
CA LEU A 236 -5.36 -23.34 -15.92
C LEU A 236 -4.46 -22.13 -15.68
N LEU A 237 -3.21 -22.35 -15.27
CA LEU A 237 -2.24 -21.29 -15.09
C LEU A 237 -2.04 -20.46 -16.36
N ASN A 238 -1.80 -21.14 -17.49
CA ASN A 238 -1.59 -20.45 -18.78
C ASN A 238 -2.83 -19.66 -19.21
N GLU A 239 -4.04 -20.19 -19.01
CA GLU A 239 -5.27 -19.48 -19.35
C GLU A 239 -5.45 -18.21 -18.52
N LEU A 240 -5.21 -18.29 -17.19
CA LEU A 240 -5.25 -17.13 -16.32
C LEU A 240 -4.20 -16.08 -16.71
N LEU A 241 -3.00 -16.50 -17.10
CA LEU A 241 -1.92 -15.60 -17.52
C LEU A 241 -2.16 -14.97 -18.90
N MET A 242 -2.88 -15.66 -19.80
CA MET A 242 -3.16 -15.11 -21.14
C MET A 242 -4.24 -14.03 -21.13
N GLU A 243 -5.24 -14.17 -20.28
CA GLU A 243 -6.38 -13.23 -20.24
C GLU A 243 -6.12 -12.01 -19.33
N ASP A 244 -5.43 -12.20 -18.22
CA ASP A 244 -5.38 -11.20 -17.12
C ASP A 244 -3.93 -10.84 -16.69
N ARG A 245 -2.96 -10.93 -17.61
CA ARG A 245 -1.55 -10.66 -17.28
C ARG A 245 -1.37 -9.23 -16.78
N ALA A 246 -0.85 -9.09 -15.56
CA ALA A 246 -0.46 -7.78 -15.02
C ALA A 246 0.61 -7.13 -15.89
N ILE A 247 0.53 -5.82 -16.09
CA ILE A 247 1.65 -5.04 -16.65
C ILE A 247 2.73 -5.02 -15.57
N ILE A 248 3.66 -5.97 -15.66
CA ILE A 248 4.83 -5.99 -14.78
C ILE A 248 5.76 -4.90 -15.29
N SER A 249 5.97 -3.85 -14.52
CA SER A 249 7.12 -2.98 -14.73
C SER A 249 8.35 -3.82 -14.38
N ASP A 250 9.25 -4.01 -15.35
CA ASP A 250 10.56 -4.60 -15.15
C ASP A 250 11.40 -3.69 -14.22
N ILE A 251 11.18 -3.81 -12.91
CA ILE A 251 12.12 -3.26 -11.94
C ILE A 251 13.18 -4.35 -11.75
N GLU A 252 14.30 -4.20 -12.50
CA GLU A 252 15.49 -5.02 -12.31
C GLU A 252 15.94 -4.92 -10.85
N GLY A 253 15.93 -6.04 -10.13
CA GLY A 253 16.52 -6.12 -8.78
C GLY A 253 16.02 -7.23 -7.87
N THR A 254 14.97 -7.98 -8.22
CA THR A 254 14.39 -9.02 -7.35
C THR A 254 14.49 -10.45 -7.87
N THR A 255 15.39 -10.70 -8.83
CA THR A 255 15.57 -12.03 -9.44
C THR A 255 16.58 -12.85 -8.66
N ARG A 256 16.14 -13.59 -7.64
CA ARG A 256 16.86 -14.81 -7.19
C ARG A 256 16.02 -15.87 -6.48
N ASP A 257 14.76 -15.63 -6.14
CA ASP A 257 13.96 -16.68 -5.48
C ASP A 257 12.56 -16.74 -6.10
N VAL A 258 12.13 -17.92 -6.55
CA VAL A 258 10.78 -18.34 -6.99
C VAL A 258 10.13 -17.38 -8.00
N ILE A 259 9.94 -17.83 -9.23
CA ILE A 259 9.17 -17.08 -10.25
C ILE A 259 7.71 -17.05 -9.79
N GLU A 260 7.33 -16.01 -9.06
CA GLU A 260 5.93 -15.72 -8.75
C GLU A 260 5.33 -14.96 -9.96
N GLU A 261 4.30 -15.51 -10.54
CA GLU A 261 3.56 -14.83 -11.61
C GLU A 261 2.37 -14.08 -11.04
N GLN A 262 2.11 -12.87 -11.54
CA GLN A 262 1.00 -12.03 -11.09
C GLN A 262 0.01 -11.79 -12.21
N ILE A 263 -1.27 -11.90 -11.87
CA ILE A 263 -2.41 -11.56 -12.73
C ILE A 263 -3.27 -10.52 -12.04
N LEU A 264 -4.09 -9.80 -12.79
CA LEU A 264 -5.07 -8.86 -12.29
C LEU A 264 -6.48 -9.40 -12.52
N LEU A 265 -7.19 -9.76 -11.46
CA LEU A 265 -8.60 -10.11 -11.57
C LEU A 265 -9.46 -8.93 -11.13
N SER A 266 -10.10 -8.26 -12.08
CA SER A 266 -10.90 -7.04 -11.82
C SER A 266 -10.15 -6.03 -10.95
N GLY A 267 -8.89 -5.76 -11.29
CA GLY A 267 -8.03 -4.83 -10.58
C GLY A 267 -7.36 -5.37 -9.32
N ILE A 268 -7.72 -6.56 -8.83
CA ILE A 268 -7.11 -7.17 -7.65
C ILE A 268 -5.88 -7.99 -8.07
N PRO A 269 -4.68 -7.73 -7.52
CA PRO A 269 -3.49 -8.54 -7.79
C PRO A 269 -3.63 -9.96 -7.22
N ILE A 270 -3.45 -10.97 -8.06
CA ILE A 270 -3.38 -12.37 -7.68
C ILE A 270 -1.96 -12.86 -7.92
N THR A 271 -1.26 -13.23 -6.87
CA THR A 271 0.08 -13.83 -6.96
C THR A 271 -0.05 -15.35 -6.98
N LEU A 272 0.30 -15.96 -8.11
CA LEU A 272 0.28 -17.40 -8.30
C LEU A 272 1.58 -18.01 -7.75
N ILE A 273 1.46 -18.92 -6.78
CA ILE A 273 2.60 -19.53 -6.07
C ILE A 273 2.96 -20.86 -6.72
N ASP A 274 4.27 -21.18 -6.72
CA ASP A 274 4.85 -22.45 -7.19
C ASP A 274 4.61 -22.74 -8.70
N THR A 275 4.66 -21.69 -9.52
CA THR A 275 4.54 -21.82 -10.98
C THR A 275 5.70 -22.64 -11.59
N ALA A 276 6.87 -22.67 -10.95
CA ALA A 276 8.03 -23.45 -11.42
C ALA A 276 7.78 -24.97 -11.34
N GLY A 277 7.19 -25.45 -10.25
CA GLY A 277 6.80 -26.86 -10.12
C GLY A 277 5.72 -27.30 -11.10
N ILE A 278 4.91 -26.37 -11.61
CA ILE A 278 3.86 -26.63 -12.60
C ILE A 278 4.44 -26.72 -14.03
N ARG A 279 5.52 -25.97 -14.31
CA ARG A 279 6.16 -25.93 -15.66
C ARG A 279 7.12 -27.08 -15.93
N GLU A 280 7.78 -27.63 -14.89
CA GLU A 280 8.83 -28.65 -15.03
C GLU A 280 8.35 -30.11 -14.86
N SER A 281 7.08 -30.37 -14.58
CA SER A 281 6.63 -31.69 -14.16
C SER A 281 6.29 -32.63 -15.31
N ASP A 282 7.32 -33.17 -16.00
CA ASP A 282 7.09 -34.46 -16.66
C ASP A 282 7.98 -35.61 -16.11
N ASN A 283 8.92 -35.42 -15.20
CA ASN A 283 9.82 -36.51 -14.80
C ASN A 283 10.63 -36.37 -13.52
N VAL A 284 10.14 -35.91 -12.36
CA VAL A 284 10.94 -36.10 -11.10
C VAL A 284 10.08 -36.30 -9.85
N ILE A 285 10.17 -37.49 -9.26
CA ILE A 285 10.03 -37.88 -7.84
C ILE A 285 8.80 -37.35 -7.09
N GLU A 286 7.75 -38.20 -7.00
CA GLU A 286 6.46 -37.97 -6.33
C GLU A 286 6.54 -37.44 -4.88
N LYS A 287 7.55 -37.79 -4.09
CA LYS A 287 7.66 -37.33 -2.69
C LYS A 287 8.05 -35.88 -2.54
N GLU A 288 9.00 -35.38 -3.33
CA GLU A 288 9.40 -33.95 -3.28
C GLU A 288 8.29 -33.02 -3.80
N GLY A 289 7.49 -33.51 -4.76
CA GLY A 289 6.32 -32.76 -5.28
C GLY A 289 5.23 -32.55 -4.24
N ILE A 290 4.98 -33.54 -3.38
CA ILE A 290 3.98 -33.46 -2.30
C ILE A 290 4.41 -32.45 -1.22
N ASP A 291 5.66 -32.50 -0.80
CA ASP A 291 6.18 -31.57 0.23
C ASP A 291 6.19 -30.11 -0.27
N ARG A 292 6.54 -29.88 -1.54
CA ARG A 292 6.43 -28.55 -2.19
C ARG A 292 4.99 -28.07 -2.26
N SER A 293 4.05 -28.96 -2.64
CA SER A 293 2.63 -28.60 -2.69
C SER A 293 2.08 -28.20 -1.33
N TYR A 294 2.46 -28.88 -0.25
CA TYR A 294 2.07 -28.47 1.11
C TYR A 294 2.72 -27.15 1.53
N LYS A 295 3.98 -26.91 1.15
CA LYS A 295 4.62 -25.63 1.43
C LYS A 295 3.91 -24.47 0.72
N ALA A 296 3.63 -24.61 -0.59
CA ALA A 296 2.88 -23.64 -1.35
C ALA A 296 1.48 -23.39 -0.76
N ALA A 297 0.78 -24.46 -0.34
CA ALA A 297 -0.53 -24.32 0.31
C ALA A 297 -0.46 -23.56 1.64
N ASN A 298 0.58 -23.76 2.44
CA ASN A 298 0.75 -23.05 3.71
C ASN A 298 1.11 -21.57 3.53
N GLU A 299 1.70 -21.21 2.41
CA GLU A 299 2.04 -19.82 2.07
C GLU A 299 0.91 -19.10 1.32
N ALA A 300 -0.06 -19.84 0.80
CA ALA A 300 -1.18 -19.30 0.04
C ALA A 300 -2.30 -18.79 0.93
N ASP A 301 -2.98 -17.77 0.43
CA ASP A 301 -4.25 -17.29 0.99
C ASP A 301 -5.41 -18.18 0.56
N VAL A 302 -5.32 -18.70 -0.67
CA VAL A 302 -6.33 -19.56 -1.28
C VAL A 302 -5.64 -20.72 -1.96
N VAL A 303 -6.21 -21.91 -1.82
CA VAL A 303 -5.80 -23.07 -2.59
C VAL A 303 -6.90 -23.41 -3.61
N VAL A 304 -6.54 -23.44 -4.89
CA VAL A 304 -7.37 -23.99 -5.96
C VAL A 304 -6.92 -25.42 -6.20
N TYR A 305 -7.76 -26.39 -5.81
CA TYR A 305 -7.46 -27.81 -5.95
C TYR A 305 -8.19 -28.40 -7.17
N LEU A 306 -7.42 -28.88 -8.17
CA LEU A 306 -7.96 -29.42 -9.40
C LEU A 306 -8.15 -30.94 -9.33
N ILE A 307 -9.34 -31.39 -9.70
CA ILE A 307 -9.70 -32.80 -9.86
C ILE A 307 -10.10 -33.04 -11.32
N ASP A 308 -9.52 -34.03 -11.99
CA ASP A 308 -9.91 -34.45 -13.34
C ASP A 308 -11.32 -35.04 -13.29
N SER A 309 -12.32 -34.38 -13.91
CA SER A 309 -13.72 -34.80 -13.89
C SER A 309 -13.96 -36.16 -14.54
N THR A 310 -13.07 -36.58 -15.44
CA THR A 310 -13.18 -37.88 -16.13
C THR A 310 -12.77 -39.05 -15.19
N LYS A 311 -11.98 -38.80 -14.15
CA LYS A 311 -11.54 -39.81 -13.19
C LYS A 311 -12.31 -39.74 -11.88
N GLY A 312 -12.70 -38.53 -11.47
CA GLY A 312 -13.32 -38.25 -10.19
C GLY A 312 -12.34 -38.27 -9.01
N PRO A 313 -12.77 -37.79 -7.84
CA PRO A 313 -11.97 -37.79 -6.61
C PRO A 313 -11.74 -39.22 -6.13
N ASP A 314 -10.59 -39.42 -5.47
CA ASP A 314 -10.27 -40.68 -4.78
C ASP A 314 -9.79 -40.40 -3.35
N GLY A 315 -9.47 -41.47 -2.59
CA GLY A 315 -9.07 -41.35 -1.18
C GLY A 315 -7.76 -40.55 -0.97
N GLU A 316 -6.92 -40.42 -1.99
CA GLU A 316 -5.72 -39.60 -1.91
C GLU A 316 -6.07 -38.11 -2.01
N ASP A 317 -6.96 -37.72 -2.93
CA ASP A 317 -7.47 -36.34 -3.05
C ASP A 317 -8.12 -35.90 -1.73
N GLU A 318 -8.96 -36.76 -1.14
CA GLU A 318 -9.58 -36.47 0.15
C GLU A 318 -8.55 -36.30 1.26
N ASN A 319 -7.51 -37.14 1.31
CA ASN A 319 -6.46 -37.05 2.31
C ASN A 319 -5.63 -35.75 2.16
N VAL A 320 -5.33 -35.36 0.93
CA VAL A 320 -4.65 -34.08 0.65
C VAL A 320 -5.52 -32.92 1.11
N ILE A 321 -6.77 -32.86 0.70
CA ILE A 321 -7.72 -31.79 1.03
C ILE A 321 -7.92 -31.68 2.56
N LYS A 322 -8.06 -32.81 3.27
CA LYS A 322 -8.18 -32.83 4.75
C LYS A 322 -6.91 -32.32 5.47
N ARG A 323 -5.75 -32.45 4.86
CA ARG A 323 -4.46 -31.98 5.42
C ARG A 323 -4.15 -30.53 5.07
N LEU A 324 -4.79 -29.97 4.04
CA LEU A 324 -4.62 -28.58 3.69
C LEU A 324 -5.16 -27.69 4.82
N ARG A 325 -4.28 -26.88 5.41
CA ARG A 325 -4.61 -25.86 6.40
C ARG A 325 -4.92 -24.51 5.74
N ALA A 326 -5.30 -24.52 4.46
CA ALA A 326 -5.63 -23.29 3.78
C ALA A 326 -6.87 -22.66 4.42
N ASP A 327 -6.79 -21.37 4.70
CA ASP A 327 -7.92 -20.63 5.24
C ASP A 327 -9.10 -20.62 4.25
N SER A 328 -8.85 -20.80 2.93
CA SER A 328 -9.87 -20.96 1.90
C SER A 328 -9.44 -22.00 0.86
N LEU A 329 -10.35 -22.89 0.53
CA LEU A 329 -10.17 -23.94 -0.45
C LEU A 329 -11.27 -23.85 -1.51
N VAL A 330 -10.89 -23.82 -2.79
CA VAL A 330 -11.80 -23.91 -3.93
C VAL A 330 -11.48 -25.19 -4.69
N VAL A 331 -12.42 -26.12 -4.74
CA VAL A 331 -12.26 -27.36 -5.50
C VAL A 331 -12.78 -27.14 -6.92
N CYS A 332 -11.94 -27.42 -7.93
CA CYS A 332 -12.31 -27.29 -9.33
C CYS A 332 -12.29 -28.66 -10.02
N PHE A 333 -13.40 -29.02 -10.61
CA PHE A 333 -13.50 -30.22 -11.50
C PHE A 333 -13.13 -29.80 -12.91
N SER A 334 -11.91 -30.12 -13.31
CA SER A 334 -11.37 -29.78 -14.63
C SER A 334 -11.89 -30.72 -15.72
N LYS A 335 -11.73 -30.34 -17.01
CA LYS A 335 -12.14 -31.10 -18.17
C LYS A 335 -13.65 -31.42 -18.19
N SER A 336 -14.47 -30.48 -17.74
CA SER A 336 -15.94 -30.62 -17.66
C SER A 336 -16.61 -30.76 -19.05
N ASP A 337 -15.87 -30.52 -20.13
CA ASP A 337 -16.27 -30.77 -21.52
C ASP A 337 -16.27 -32.27 -21.92
N LEU A 338 -15.68 -33.14 -21.09
CA LEU A 338 -15.61 -34.57 -21.32
C LEU A 338 -16.65 -35.32 -20.45
N PRO A 339 -16.98 -36.57 -20.78
CA PRO A 339 -17.91 -37.37 -19.99
C PRO A 339 -17.42 -37.53 -18.53
N MET A 340 -18.26 -37.14 -17.60
CA MET A 340 -18.01 -37.19 -16.17
C MET A 340 -18.02 -38.62 -15.63
N SER A 341 -17.07 -38.99 -14.76
CA SER A 341 -17.07 -40.30 -14.10
C SER A 341 -18.26 -40.48 -13.15
N ALA A 342 -18.71 -41.72 -12.94
CA ALA A 342 -19.77 -42.02 -11.95
C ALA A 342 -19.39 -41.57 -10.54
N LYS A 343 -18.11 -41.73 -10.16
CA LYS A 343 -17.57 -41.25 -8.86
C LYS A 343 -17.72 -39.76 -8.64
N ASN A 344 -17.66 -38.94 -9.69
CA ASN A 344 -17.87 -37.51 -9.58
C ASN A 344 -19.29 -37.17 -9.17
N LYS A 345 -20.27 -37.88 -9.72
CA LYS A 345 -21.69 -37.67 -9.43
C LYS A 345 -22.03 -37.97 -7.94
N GLU A 346 -21.36 -38.99 -7.37
CA GLU A 346 -21.58 -39.41 -5.98
C GLU A 346 -20.85 -38.51 -4.97
N ASN A 347 -19.65 -38.05 -5.31
CA ASN A 347 -18.75 -37.39 -4.38
C ASN A 347 -18.70 -35.84 -4.50
N LYS A 348 -19.37 -35.25 -5.49
CA LYS A 348 -19.41 -33.78 -5.67
C LYS A 348 -20.02 -33.07 -4.47
N GLY A 349 -20.95 -33.70 -3.77
CA GLY A 349 -21.57 -33.16 -2.54
C GLY A 349 -20.69 -33.18 -1.28
N LEU A 350 -19.48 -33.76 -1.36
CA LEU A 350 -18.51 -33.79 -0.25
C LEU A 350 -17.74 -32.46 -0.11
N PHE A 351 -17.80 -31.60 -1.12
CA PHE A 351 -17.08 -30.34 -1.13
C PHE A 351 -18.09 -29.19 -1.05
N ASP A 352 -18.00 -28.39 0.00
CA ASP A 352 -18.90 -27.25 0.27
C ASP A 352 -18.94 -26.24 -0.88
N LYS A 353 -17.80 -26.08 -1.58
CA LYS A 353 -17.66 -25.22 -2.75
C LYS A 353 -16.91 -25.96 -3.85
N SER A 354 -17.57 -26.24 -4.96
CA SER A 354 -16.93 -26.85 -6.13
C SER A 354 -17.39 -26.20 -7.44
N ILE A 355 -16.44 -25.97 -8.34
CA ILE A 355 -16.68 -25.32 -9.65
C ILE A 355 -16.28 -26.27 -10.76
N ASP A 356 -17.16 -26.45 -11.76
CA ASP A 356 -16.86 -27.22 -12.97
C ASP A 356 -16.18 -26.32 -13.98
N ILE A 357 -14.94 -26.63 -14.36
CA ILE A 357 -14.18 -25.82 -15.32
C ILE A 357 -13.79 -26.64 -16.57
N SER A 358 -13.87 -26.00 -17.72
CA SER A 358 -13.23 -26.45 -18.94
C SER A 358 -12.42 -25.34 -19.56
N ILE A 359 -11.12 -25.51 -19.58
CA ILE A 359 -10.19 -24.56 -20.20
C ILE A 359 -10.41 -24.52 -21.71
N ARG A 360 -10.73 -25.67 -22.31
CA ARG A 360 -10.99 -25.80 -23.76
C ARG A 360 -12.20 -24.97 -24.22
N ASN A 361 -13.28 -25.00 -23.46
CA ASN A 361 -14.53 -24.30 -23.78
C ASN A 361 -14.69 -22.99 -23.00
N LYS A 362 -13.74 -22.65 -22.15
CA LYS A 362 -13.76 -21.50 -21.22
C LYS A 362 -14.95 -21.48 -20.26
N SER A 363 -15.62 -22.63 -20.05
CA SER A 363 -16.74 -22.73 -19.12
C SER A 363 -16.25 -22.78 -17.68
N GLY A 364 -16.98 -22.12 -16.73
CA GLY A 364 -16.64 -22.06 -15.30
C GLY A 364 -15.46 -21.15 -14.95
N MET A 365 -14.77 -20.55 -15.93
CA MET A 365 -13.62 -19.67 -15.66
C MET A 365 -14.05 -18.37 -14.98
N GLU A 366 -15.12 -17.75 -15.43
CA GLU A 366 -15.67 -16.54 -14.82
C GLU A 366 -16.20 -16.80 -13.40
N GLU A 367 -16.77 -18.00 -13.16
CA GLU A 367 -17.20 -18.41 -11.82
C GLU A 367 -16.00 -18.55 -10.87
N LEU A 368 -14.91 -19.19 -11.32
CA LEU A 368 -13.67 -19.29 -10.57
C LEU A 368 -13.08 -17.91 -10.26
N LYS A 369 -12.99 -17.03 -11.24
CA LYS A 369 -12.51 -15.66 -11.07
C LYS A 369 -13.36 -14.89 -10.06
N SER A 370 -14.68 -14.99 -10.15
CA SER A 370 -15.63 -14.37 -9.22
C SER A 370 -15.46 -14.89 -7.79
N GLU A 371 -15.26 -16.20 -7.61
CA GLU A 371 -15.03 -16.78 -6.28
C GLU A 371 -13.68 -16.36 -5.69
N LEU A 372 -12.62 -16.32 -6.50
CA LEU A 372 -11.31 -15.80 -6.05
C LEU A 372 -11.38 -14.35 -5.63
N ARG A 373 -12.11 -13.50 -6.38
CA ARG A 373 -12.37 -12.11 -6.01
C ARG A 373 -13.11 -12.00 -4.69
N LYS A 374 -14.20 -12.74 -4.52
CA LYS A 374 -14.99 -12.74 -3.28
C LYS A 374 -14.13 -13.13 -2.08
N ILE A 375 -13.32 -14.19 -2.21
CA ILE A 375 -12.39 -14.60 -1.15
C ILE A 375 -11.36 -13.51 -0.87
N ALA A 376 -10.84 -12.81 -1.89
CA ALA A 376 -9.91 -11.71 -1.70
C ALA A 376 -10.52 -10.57 -0.87
N GLU A 377 -11.77 -10.21 -1.17
CA GLU A 377 -12.52 -9.19 -0.43
C GLU A 377 -12.79 -9.66 1.03
N GLU A 378 -13.26 -10.89 1.24
CA GLU A 378 -13.56 -11.45 2.57
C GLU A 378 -12.30 -11.63 3.44
N LYS A 379 -11.20 -12.14 2.88
CA LYS A 379 -9.97 -12.41 3.66
C LYS A 379 -9.23 -11.18 4.13
N ASN A 380 -9.28 -10.10 3.37
CA ASN A 380 -8.70 -8.86 3.82
C ASN A 380 -9.43 -8.28 5.05
N VAL A 381 -10.69 -8.65 5.26
CA VAL A 381 -11.42 -8.35 6.50
C VAL A 381 -10.84 -9.15 7.69
N ALA A 382 -10.57 -10.45 7.51
CA ALA A 382 -10.11 -11.33 8.60
C ALA A 382 -8.63 -11.14 8.99
N LYS A 383 -7.74 -10.86 8.03
CA LYS A 383 -6.29 -10.64 8.30
C LYS A 383 -5.96 -9.31 8.99
N THR A 384 -6.95 -8.44 9.19
CA THR A 384 -6.77 -7.09 9.74
C THR A 384 -6.67 -7.05 11.28
N GLU A 385 -6.84 -8.16 11.98
CA GLU A 385 -6.60 -8.22 13.43
C GLU A 385 -5.10 -8.11 13.82
N GLY A 386 -4.19 -8.13 12.85
CA GLY A 386 -2.75 -7.97 13.06
C GLY A 386 -2.23 -6.59 12.66
N LYS A 387 -1.22 -6.09 13.36
CA LYS A 387 -0.46 -4.81 13.23
C LYS A 387 0.02 -4.41 11.81
N ARG A 388 -0.55 -4.95 10.73
CA ARG A 388 -0.06 -4.75 9.35
C ARG A 388 -0.55 -3.46 8.69
N ASP A 389 -1.71 -2.94 9.12
CA ASP A 389 -2.24 -1.67 8.64
C ASP A 389 -2.44 -0.73 9.83
N ARG A 390 -1.66 0.33 9.87
CA ARG A 390 -1.61 1.29 10.98
C ARG A 390 -2.97 1.99 11.17
N THR A 391 -3.56 2.46 10.09
CA THR A 391 -4.84 3.18 10.12
C THR A 391 -5.95 2.30 10.68
N VAL A 392 -6.10 1.09 10.17
CA VAL A 392 -7.12 0.13 10.66
C VAL A 392 -6.87 -0.26 12.11
N TYR A 393 -5.60 -0.49 12.49
CA TYR A 393 -5.24 -0.86 13.86
C TYR A 393 -5.57 0.23 14.86
N GLU A 394 -5.17 1.48 14.59
CA GLU A 394 -5.41 2.61 15.48
C GLU A 394 -6.91 2.99 15.52
N ALA A 395 -7.62 2.98 14.38
CA ALA A 395 -9.05 3.21 14.32
C ALA A 395 -9.84 2.14 15.09
N THR A 396 -9.44 0.86 15.01
CA THR A 396 -10.06 -0.22 15.79
C THR A 396 -9.85 -0.03 17.29
N LYS A 397 -8.68 0.43 17.73
CA LYS A 397 -8.42 0.76 19.13
C LYS A 397 -9.26 1.94 19.60
N ALA A 398 -9.32 3.02 18.80
CA ALA A 398 -10.16 4.17 19.10
C ALA A 398 -11.63 3.75 19.29
N LYS A 399 -12.17 2.99 18.34
CA LYS A 399 -13.52 2.44 18.40
C LYS A 399 -13.73 1.59 19.66
N LYS A 400 -12.77 0.75 20.06
CA LYS A 400 -12.86 -0.05 21.28
C LYS A 400 -12.95 0.85 22.51
N SER A 401 -12.11 1.85 22.64
CA SER A 401 -12.13 2.81 23.74
C SER A 401 -13.46 3.57 23.77
N LEU A 402 -13.98 4.05 22.65
CA LEU A 402 -15.26 4.74 22.57
C LEU A 402 -16.44 3.84 22.99
N ASN A 403 -16.40 2.56 22.66
CA ASN A 403 -17.39 1.61 23.14
C ASN A 403 -17.34 1.38 24.66
N GLU A 404 -16.16 1.43 25.29
CA GLU A 404 -16.05 1.36 26.76
C GLU A 404 -16.54 2.66 27.40
N ALA A 405 -16.20 3.84 26.86
CA ALA A 405 -16.77 5.12 27.30
C ALA A 405 -18.30 5.12 27.24
N LYS A 406 -18.87 4.68 26.11
CA LYS A 406 -20.33 4.55 25.93
C LYS A 406 -20.97 3.61 26.96
N LYS A 407 -20.33 2.49 27.28
CA LYS A 407 -20.81 1.56 28.32
C LYS A 407 -20.79 2.20 29.71
N ALA A 408 -19.73 2.97 30.03
CA ALA A 408 -19.63 3.68 31.30
C ALA A 408 -20.77 4.71 31.44
N LEU A 409 -21.00 5.52 30.42
CA LEU A 409 -22.07 6.52 30.39
C LEU A 409 -23.47 5.86 30.49
N LYS A 410 -23.76 4.79 29.74
CA LYS A 410 -25.02 4.05 29.79
C LYS A 410 -25.30 3.43 31.17
N LYS A 411 -24.27 3.12 31.97
CA LYS A 411 -24.38 2.62 33.34
C LYS A 411 -24.51 3.73 34.38
N GLY A 412 -24.43 5.00 33.98
CA GLY A 412 -24.42 6.14 34.89
C GLY A 412 -23.19 6.20 35.79
N LEU A 413 -22.05 5.68 35.33
CA LEU A 413 -20.77 5.83 36.04
C LEU A 413 -20.29 7.26 35.98
N SER A 414 -19.37 7.65 36.91
CA SER A 414 -18.75 8.95 36.93
C SER A 414 -18.06 9.27 35.57
N LEU A 415 -18.11 10.53 35.15
CA LEU A 415 -17.54 11.03 33.90
C LEU A 415 -16.05 10.73 33.77
N ASP A 416 -15.30 10.69 34.89
CA ASP A 416 -13.86 10.37 34.89
C ASP A 416 -13.53 9.05 34.19
N PHE A 417 -14.41 8.03 34.36
CA PHE A 417 -14.20 6.74 33.68
C PHE A 417 -14.37 6.84 32.17
N ALA A 418 -15.36 7.58 31.71
CA ALA A 418 -15.60 7.77 30.28
C ALA A 418 -14.54 8.69 29.65
N GLU A 419 -14.10 9.72 30.39
CA GLU A 419 -13.09 10.68 29.94
C GLU A 419 -11.77 10.00 29.55
N VAL A 420 -11.29 9.05 30.37
CA VAL A 420 -10.06 8.30 30.09
C VAL A 420 -10.15 7.57 28.75
N ASP A 421 -11.28 6.92 28.48
CA ASP A 421 -11.48 6.18 27.26
C ASP A 421 -11.62 7.11 26.04
N VAL A 422 -12.28 8.26 26.17
CA VAL A 422 -12.36 9.28 25.11
C VAL A 422 -10.98 9.88 24.83
N LYS A 423 -10.16 10.17 25.85
CA LYS A 423 -8.76 10.62 25.70
C LYS A 423 -7.92 9.60 24.94
N ASN A 424 -8.07 8.31 25.27
CA ASN A 424 -7.38 7.24 24.58
C ASN A 424 -7.76 7.20 23.10
N ALA A 425 -9.06 7.29 22.79
CA ALA A 425 -9.55 7.32 21.42
C ALA A 425 -8.98 8.52 20.65
N TYR A 426 -9.01 9.71 21.24
CA TYR A 426 -8.43 10.93 20.65
C TYR A 426 -6.93 10.77 20.32
N ALA A 427 -6.16 10.14 21.22
CA ALA A 427 -4.74 9.86 21.00
C ALA A 427 -4.52 8.85 19.85
N TYR A 428 -5.32 7.78 19.78
CA TYR A 428 -5.26 6.81 18.68
C TYR A 428 -5.54 7.45 17.32
N LEU A 429 -6.51 8.38 17.25
CA LEU A 429 -6.77 9.12 16.01
C LEU A 429 -5.62 10.04 15.63
N GLY A 430 -4.96 10.68 16.61
CA GLY A 430 -3.75 11.48 16.36
C GLY A 430 -2.58 10.65 15.84
N ASN A 431 -2.48 9.38 16.24
CA ASN A 431 -1.49 8.47 15.66
C ASN A 431 -1.76 8.19 14.17
N ILE A 432 -3.03 8.19 13.72
CA ILE A 432 -3.37 7.98 12.31
C ILE A 432 -2.88 9.14 11.44
N THR A 433 -3.15 10.38 11.82
CA THR A 433 -2.72 11.57 11.08
C THR A 433 -1.23 11.87 11.24
N GLY A 434 -0.63 11.34 12.30
CA GLY A 434 0.79 11.53 12.62
C GLY A 434 1.06 12.63 13.67
N ASP A 435 0.00 13.35 14.14
CA ASP A 435 0.15 14.44 15.11
C ASP A 435 0.74 13.98 16.46
N THR A 436 0.45 12.73 16.84
CA THR A 436 0.94 12.11 18.09
C THR A 436 1.80 10.87 17.83
N ALA A 437 2.12 10.58 16.55
CA ALA A 437 2.92 9.42 16.19
C ALA A 437 4.37 9.56 16.70
N SER A 438 4.93 8.45 17.20
CA SER A 438 6.33 8.43 17.59
C SER A 438 7.26 8.55 16.38
N GLU A 439 8.47 9.07 16.61
CA GLU A 439 9.49 9.19 15.55
C GLU A 439 9.80 7.83 14.90
N GLU A 440 9.78 6.73 15.66
CA GLU A 440 9.96 5.38 15.14
C GLU A 440 8.88 5.00 14.13
N VAL A 441 7.62 5.35 14.38
CA VAL A 441 6.50 5.10 13.46
C VAL A 441 6.66 5.92 12.19
N ILE A 442 6.98 7.20 12.33
CA ILE A 442 7.23 8.10 11.20
C ILE A 442 8.35 7.54 10.33
N ASN A 443 9.50 7.22 10.90
CA ASN A 443 10.64 6.66 10.16
C ASN A 443 10.27 5.38 9.41
N LYS A 444 9.56 4.44 10.03
CA LYS A 444 9.10 3.20 9.39
C LYS A 444 8.19 3.41 8.17
N VAL A 445 7.41 4.48 8.15
CA VAL A 445 6.59 4.81 6.97
C VAL A 445 7.50 5.27 5.84
N PHE A 446 8.46 6.16 6.11
CA PHE A 446 9.30 6.75 5.07
C PHE A 446 10.42 5.81 4.56
N GLU A 447 10.89 4.85 5.36
CA GLU A 447 11.82 3.79 4.92
C GLU A 447 11.29 2.94 3.74
N ARG A 448 9.98 2.93 3.51
CA ARG A 448 9.34 2.18 2.41
C ARG A 448 9.37 2.91 1.07
N PHE A 449 9.79 4.17 1.06
CA PHE A 449 9.87 4.96 -0.15
C PHE A 449 11.15 4.68 -0.94
N CYS A 450 11.09 4.98 -2.24
CA CYS A 450 12.28 4.99 -3.07
C CYS A 450 13.16 6.22 -2.76
N LEU A 451 14.45 6.11 -3.08
CA LEU A 451 15.37 7.24 -3.04
C LEU A 451 14.87 8.35 -3.98
N GLY A 452 14.95 9.61 -3.55
CA GLY A 452 14.53 10.77 -4.34
C GLY A 452 13.03 11.12 -4.28
N LYS A 453 12.28 10.44 -3.39
CA LYS A 453 10.86 10.72 -3.10
C LYS A 453 10.67 11.32 -1.71
#